data_5bd2edfd892e61a5c17d127fde7cca33
#
_entry.id   5bd2edfd892e61a5c17d127fde7cca33
#
_cell.length_a   1.000
_cell.length_b   1.000
_cell.length_c   1.000
_cell.angle_alpha   90.00
_cell.angle_beta   90.00
_cell.angle_gamma   90.00
#
_symmetry.space_group_name_H-M   'P 1'
#
loop_
_entity.id
_entity.type
_entity.pdbx_description
1 polymer ?
#
loop_
_entity_poly.entity_id
_entity_poly.type
_entity_poly.pdbx_seq_one_letter_code
_entity_poly.pdbx_strand_id
1 'polypeptide(L)'
;MNTRSSKEIMEIILFSAMVIALSSLLCFIAYTLEDPNVSILAVFTPSLVALVLTAITKGKKGVYDLFVKQTVKKTSLNWLLIALLGIPALASLAVLTSLHFDISRFHLRTTQLLPQLIVIVMIAIGEEYGWRGYVLPRLMKKFNVFYSSIILGLIWGLWHYPAYLIGTGIPLQMDFMVFLIWVVLGTLFISWIYYYTRSILTSILAHIGANAAFNYLFILPEFTGNMNTFWIFITYLLVLMMLVYYLRRKDLLESPNNP
;
A
#
# COMPACT_ATOMS: atom_id res chain seq x y z
N MET A 1 3.14 31.54 -7.01
CA MET A 1 2.75 30.11 -6.88
C MET A 1 1.46 29.91 -7.67
N ASN A 2 1.43 29.00 -8.63
CA ASN A 2 0.29 28.83 -9.55
C ASN A 2 -0.94 28.35 -8.75
N THR A 3 -2.08 29.03 -8.85
CA THR A 3 -3.32 28.77 -8.06
C THR A 3 -3.81 27.33 -8.17
N ARG A 4 -3.58 26.66 -9.31
CA ARG A 4 -3.90 25.25 -9.53
C ARG A 4 -3.03 24.32 -8.68
N SER A 5 -1.76 24.67 -8.50
CA SER A 5 -0.78 23.92 -7.70
C SER A 5 -1.11 23.96 -6.21
N SER A 6 -1.58 25.10 -5.70
CA SER A 6 -1.98 25.26 -4.29
C SER A 6 -3.26 24.47 -3.96
N LYS A 7 -4.20 24.38 -4.92
CA LYS A 7 -5.44 23.62 -4.74
C LYS A 7 -5.18 22.14 -4.55
N GLU A 8 -4.28 21.53 -5.35
CA GLU A 8 -3.98 20.10 -5.26
C GLU A 8 -3.29 19.72 -3.94
N ILE A 9 -2.38 20.57 -3.45
CA ILE A 9 -1.79 20.36 -2.11
C ILE A 9 -2.87 20.42 -1.03
N MET A 10 -3.76 21.40 -1.10
CA MET A 10 -4.86 21.53 -0.14
C MET A 10 -5.78 20.30 -0.15
N GLU A 11 -6.10 19.77 -1.34
CA GLU A 11 -6.89 18.54 -1.48
C GLU A 11 -6.19 17.32 -0.84
N ILE A 12 -4.85 17.20 -0.97
CA ILE A 12 -4.07 16.12 -0.33
C ILE A 12 -4.06 16.29 1.18
N ILE A 13 -3.82 17.50 1.68
CA ILE A 13 -3.79 17.78 3.12
C ILE A 13 -5.16 17.51 3.74
N LEU A 14 -6.24 17.99 3.14
CA LEU A 14 -7.61 17.77 3.60
C LEU A 14 -7.95 16.29 3.64
N PHE A 15 -7.65 15.57 2.54
CA PHE A 15 -7.84 14.12 2.47
C PHE A 15 -7.09 13.40 3.61
N SER A 16 -5.79 13.67 3.76
CA SER A 16 -4.95 13.01 4.77
C SER A 16 -5.43 13.31 6.19
N ALA A 17 -5.79 14.57 6.47
CA ALA A 17 -6.31 14.95 7.78
C ALA A 17 -7.64 14.25 8.09
N MET A 18 -8.57 14.19 7.14
CA MET A 18 -9.85 13.49 7.32
C MET A 18 -9.64 11.98 7.54
N VAL A 19 -8.79 11.34 6.73
CA VAL A 19 -8.52 9.90 6.84
C VAL A 19 -7.88 9.59 8.21
N ILE A 20 -6.87 10.35 8.62
CA ILE A 20 -6.21 10.14 9.92
C ILE A 20 -7.19 10.39 11.07
N ALA A 21 -7.99 11.46 11.02
CA ALA A 21 -8.97 11.77 12.08
C ALA A 21 -10.04 10.68 12.22
N LEU A 22 -10.62 10.22 11.10
CA LEU A 22 -11.63 9.16 11.12
C LEU A 22 -11.06 7.83 11.60
N SER A 23 -9.85 7.46 11.14
CA SER A 23 -9.18 6.23 11.59
C SER A 23 -8.81 6.30 13.06
N SER A 24 -8.32 7.45 13.54
CA SER A 24 -8.03 7.66 14.98
C SER A 24 -9.29 7.53 15.83
N LEU A 25 -10.42 8.07 15.35
CA LEU A 25 -11.72 7.92 16.05
C LEU A 25 -12.15 6.46 16.12
N LEU A 26 -12.03 5.69 15.02
CA LEU A 26 -12.35 4.27 15.01
C LEU A 26 -11.44 3.45 15.94
N CYS A 27 -10.13 3.76 15.96
CA CYS A 27 -9.19 3.13 16.87
C CYS A 27 -9.50 3.50 18.34
N PHE A 28 -9.90 4.75 18.61
CA PHE A 28 -10.33 5.15 19.94
C PHE A 28 -11.60 4.42 20.39
N ILE A 29 -12.58 4.24 19.49
CA ILE A 29 -13.79 3.45 19.77
C ILE A 29 -13.39 1.97 20.04
N ALA A 30 -12.52 1.38 19.23
CA ALA A 30 -12.01 0.02 19.43
C ALA A 30 -11.36 -0.14 20.81
N TYR A 31 -10.56 0.84 21.23
CA TYR A 31 -9.90 0.88 22.52
C TYR A 31 -10.92 0.96 23.68
N THR A 32 -11.93 1.84 23.57
CA THR A 32 -12.96 2.03 24.63
C THR A 32 -13.91 0.85 24.75
N LEU A 33 -14.14 0.11 23.66
CA LEU A 33 -14.94 -1.11 23.65
C LEU A 33 -14.14 -2.36 24.04
N GLU A 34 -12.84 -2.24 24.24
CA GLU A 34 -11.91 -3.36 24.46
C GLU A 34 -11.99 -4.43 23.36
N ASP A 35 -12.42 -4.02 22.15
CA ASP A 35 -12.51 -4.91 20.97
C ASP A 35 -11.62 -4.40 19.81
N PRO A 36 -10.39 -4.92 19.71
CA PRO A 36 -9.45 -4.53 18.65
C PRO A 36 -9.99 -4.75 17.22
N ASN A 37 -10.96 -5.68 17.05
CA ASN A 37 -11.52 -5.98 15.73
C ASN A 37 -12.28 -4.80 15.12
N VAL A 38 -12.82 -3.90 15.95
CA VAL A 38 -13.48 -2.68 15.48
C VAL A 38 -12.53 -1.79 14.69
N SER A 39 -11.22 -1.82 15.01
CA SER A 39 -10.20 -1.02 14.32
C SER A 39 -10.06 -1.39 12.83
N ILE A 40 -10.47 -2.58 12.40
CA ILE A 40 -10.44 -2.99 10.99
C ILE A 40 -11.30 -2.09 10.10
N LEU A 41 -12.32 -1.45 10.67
CA LEU A 41 -13.16 -0.51 9.93
C LEU A 41 -12.37 0.72 9.42
N ALA A 42 -11.24 1.02 10.05
CA ALA A 42 -10.36 2.10 9.62
C ALA A 42 -9.81 1.89 8.21
N VAL A 43 -9.67 0.65 7.73
CA VAL A 43 -9.16 0.34 6.38
C VAL A 43 -10.04 0.88 5.27
N PHE A 44 -11.33 1.17 5.55
CA PHE A 44 -12.24 1.75 4.57
C PHE A 44 -12.19 3.28 4.51
N THR A 45 -11.57 3.94 5.49
CA THR A 45 -11.56 5.41 5.57
C THR A 45 -10.90 6.07 4.35
N PRO A 46 -9.80 5.56 3.74
CA PRO A 46 -9.22 6.18 2.56
C PRO A 46 -10.17 6.17 1.36
N SER A 47 -10.82 5.04 1.08
CA SER A 47 -11.77 4.95 -0.04
C SER A 47 -13.06 5.74 0.21
N LEU A 48 -13.55 5.76 1.44
CA LEU A 48 -14.72 6.55 1.82
C LEU A 48 -14.47 8.06 1.67
N VAL A 49 -13.36 8.56 2.19
CA VAL A 49 -12.99 9.98 2.07
C VAL A 49 -12.74 10.35 0.59
N ALA A 50 -12.10 9.47 -0.19
CA ALA A 50 -11.92 9.68 -1.63
C ALA A 50 -13.28 9.76 -2.36
N LEU A 51 -14.24 8.90 -2.00
CA LEU A 51 -15.60 8.92 -2.52
C LEU A 51 -16.28 10.26 -2.22
N VAL A 52 -16.31 10.67 -0.96
CA VAL A 52 -16.98 11.90 -0.52
C VAL A 52 -16.36 13.13 -1.19
N LEU A 53 -15.04 13.30 -1.11
CA LEU A 53 -14.36 14.45 -1.71
C LEU A 53 -14.50 14.48 -3.24
N THR A 54 -14.49 13.31 -3.89
CA THR A 54 -14.71 13.23 -5.34
C THR A 54 -16.14 13.54 -5.70
N ALA A 55 -17.13 13.07 -4.94
CA ALA A 55 -18.54 13.38 -5.15
C ALA A 55 -18.82 14.88 -5.02
N ILE A 56 -18.25 15.53 -4.00
CA ILE A 56 -18.41 16.98 -3.78
C ILE A 56 -17.74 17.79 -4.89
N THR A 57 -16.52 17.41 -5.31
CA THR A 57 -15.70 18.24 -6.22
C THR A 57 -15.95 17.96 -7.71
N LYS A 58 -16.35 16.75 -8.08
CA LYS A 58 -16.49 16.28 -9.47
C LYS A 58 -17.82 15.61 -9.78
N GLY A 59 -18.71 15.49 -8.78
CA GLY A 59 -20.04 14.87 -8.92
C GLY A 59 -19.98 13.39 -9.31
N LYS A 60 -21.13 12.87 -9.76
CA LYS A 60 -21.31 11.45 -10.15
C LYS A 60 -20.31 10.97 -11.21
N LYS A 61 -19.95 11.83 -12.17
CA LYS A 61 -18.97 11.50 -13.21
C LYS A 61 -17.58 11.25 -12.62
N GLY A 62 -17.13 12.09 -11.68
CA GLY A 62 -15.84 11.90 -11.01
C GLY A 62 -15.80 10.60 -10.19
N VAL A 63 -16.88 10.27 -9.51
CA VAL A 63 -17.02 9.01 -8.77
C VAL A 63 -16.94 7.80 -9.72
N TYR A 64 -17.67 7.84 -10.83
CA TYR A 64 -17.60 6.79 -11.84
C TYR A 64 -16.20 6.64 -12.42
N ASP A 65 -15.53 7.76 -12.75
CA ASP A 65 -14.16 7.74 -13.28
C ASP A 65 -13.17 7.13 -12.28
N LEU A 66 -13.30 7.43 -10.98
CA LEU A 66 -12.44 6.92 -9.94
C LEU A 66 -12.70 5.43 -9.65
N PHE A 67 -13.94 5.06 -9.36
CA PHE A 67 -14.27 3.73 -8.82
C PHE A 67 -14.53 2.66 -9.89
N VAL A 68 -14.88 3.08 -11.10
CA VAL A 68 -15.19 2.14 -12.18
C VAL A 68 -14.14 2.23 -13.28
N LYS A 69 -14.03 3.38 -13.96
CA LYS A 69 -13.19 3.51 -15.16
C LYS A 69 -11.71 3.21 -14.91
N GLN A 70 -11.15 3.66 -13.78
CA GLN A 70 -9.75 3.37 -13.44
C GLN A 70 -9.55 1.91 -13.01
N THR A 71 -10.58 1.26 -12.47
CA THR A 71 -10.51 -0.15 -12.06
C THR A 71 -10.55 -1.08 -13.27
N VAL A 72 -11.49 -0.85 -14.18
CA VAL A 72 -11.66 -1.71 -15.37
C VAL A 72 -10.73 -1.34 -16.54
N LYS A 73 -9.76 -0.46 -16.30
CA LYS A 73 -8.81 -0.06 -17.33
C LYS A 73 -8.03 -1.26 -17.85
N LYS A 74 -8.07 -1.47 -19.17
CA LYS A 74 -7.38 -2.57 -19.82
C LYS A 74 -5.88 -2.54 -19.53
N THR A 75 -5.38 -3.62 -18.99
CA THR A 75 -3.98 -3.79 -18.57
C THR A 75 -3.46 -5.12 -19.09
N SER A 76 -2.19 -5.20 -19.49
CA SER A 76 -1.62 -6.45 -19.96
C SER A 76 -1.51 -7.48 -18.83
N LEU A 77 -1.60 -8.77 -19.19
CA LEU A 77 -1.46 -9.87 -18.24
C LEU A 77 -0.14 -9.81 -17.46
N ASN A 78 0.95 -9.40 -18.11
CA ASN A 78 2.26 -9.27 -17.43
C ASN A 78 2.19 -8.30 -16.23
N TRP A 79 1.53 -7.14 -16.39
CA TRP A 79 1.37 -6.21 -15.28
C TRP A 79 0.47 -6.74 -14.18
N LEU A 80 -0.57 -7.51 -14.51
CA LEU A 80 -1.42 -8.17 -13.51
C LEU A 80 -0.64 -9.22 -12.72
N LEU A 81 0.19 -10.02 -13.40
CA LEU A 81 1.06 -11.02 -12.77
C LEU A 81 2.16 -10.37 -11.91
N ILE A 82 2.84 -9.33 -12.41
CA ILE A 82 3.84 -8.58 -11.63
C ILE A 82 3.20 -7.98 -10.39
N ALA A 83 2.00 -7.40 -10.52
CA ALA A 83 1.28 -6.83 -9.40
C ALA A 83 0.97 -7.88 -8.33
N LEU A 84 0.32 -8.98 -8.72
CA LEU A 84 -0.13 -10.00 -7.76
C LEU A 84 1.04 -10.82 -7.18
N LEU A 85 2.03 -11.18 -8.00
CA LEU A 85 3.06 -12.16 -7.64
C LEU A 85 4.43 -11.55 -7.30
N GLY A 86 4.68 -10.28 -7.61
CA GLY A 86 6.00 -9.66 -7.43
C GLY A 86 6.49 -9.68 -5.98
N ILE A 87 5.68 -9.20 -5.04
CA ILE A 87 6.02 -9.27 -3.61
C ILE A 87 6.04 -10.71 -3.08
N PRO A 88 5.04 -11.58 -3.36
CA PRO A 88 5.12 -12.99 -2.98
C PRO A 88 6.38 -13.72 -3.49
N ALA A 89 6.82 -13.44 -4.70
CA ALA A 89 8.04 -14.04 -5.25
C ALA A 89 9.30 -13.60 -4.49
N LEU A 90 9.46 -12.29 -4.22
CA LEU A 90 10.57 -11.78 -3.41
C LEU A 90 10.53 -12.34 -1.98
N ALA A 91 9.36 -12.40 -1.39
CA ALA A 91 9.16 -12.94 -0.07
C ALA A 91 9.50 -14.44 -0.01
N SER A 92 9.06 -15.22 -1.00
CA SER A 92 9.42 -16.64 -1.11
C SER A 92 10.93 -16.83 -1.28
N LEU A 93 11.58 -15.97 -2.07
CA LEU A 93 13.03 -15.99 -2.22
C LEU A 93 13.73 -15.68 -0.89
N ALA A 94 13.23 -14.72 -0.10
CA ALA A 94 13.77 -14.40 1.22
C ALA A 94 13.63 -15.58 2.19
N VAL A 95 12.48 -16.26 2.19
CA VAL A 95 12.27 -17.48 2.98
C VAL A 95 13.25 -18.58 2.55
N LEU A 96 13.38 -18.86 1.25
CA LEU A 96 14.32 -19.85 0.74
C LEU A 96 15.77 -19.53 1.14
N THR A 97 16.17 -18.26 1.06
CA THR A 97 17.49 -17.81 1.50
C THR A 97 17.69 -18.05 2.99
N SER A 98 16.71 -17.75 3.83
CA SER A 98 16.78 -18.00 5.27
C SER A 98 16.84 -19.50 5.62
N LEU A 99 16.32 -20.35 4.74
CA LEU A 99 16.38 -21.81 4.83
C LEU A 99 17.63 -22.42 4.16
N HIS A 100 18.59 -21.60 3.69
CA HIS A 100 19.76 -22.04 2.93
C HIS A 100 19.37 -22.87 1.69
N PHE A 101 18.26 -22.50 1.04
CA PHE A 101 17.67 -23.17 -0.14
C PHE A 101 17.24 -24.63 0.10
N ASP A 102 17.04 -25.03 1.35
CA ASP A 102 16.43 -26.33 1.69
C ASP A 102 14.93 -26.29 1.40
N ILE A 103 14.54 -26.72 0.20
CA ILE A 103 13.15 -26.72 -0.28
C ILE A 103 12.25 -27.63 0.57
N SER A 104 12.81 -28.69 1.21
CA SER A 104 12.03 -29.60 2.06
C SER A 104 11.41 -28.90 3.28
N ARG A 105 11.99 -27.79 3.70
CA ARG A 105 11.53 -26.95 4.81
C ARG A 105 10.62 -25.80 4.38
N PHE A 106 10.47 -25.57 3.07
CA PHE A 106 9.59 -24.51 2.57
C PHE A 106 8.13 -24.98 2.61
N HIS A 107 7.31 -24.30 3.38
CA HIS A 107 5.87 -24.57 3.46
C HIS A 107 5.09 -23.27 3.64
N LEU A 108 3.80 -23.32 3.31
CA LEU A 108 2.89 -22.19 3.48
C LEU A 108 2.07 -22.35 4.76
N ARG A 109 1.72 -21.23 5.37
CA ARG A 109 0.74 -21.16 6.44
C ARG A 109 -0.65 -21.22 5.82
N THR A 110 -1.31 -22.36 5.93
CA THR A 110 -2.62 -22.61 5.28
C THR A 110 -3.81 -22.54 6.23
N THR A 111 -3.56 -22.31 7.52
CA THR A 111 -4.63 -22.14 8.52
C THR A 111 -5.47 -20.90 8.20
N GLN A 112 -6.80 -21.04 8.13
CA GLN A 112 -7.75 -19.97 7.83
C GLN A 112 -7.54 -19.27 6.47
N LEU A 113 -7.05 -20.00 5.46
CA LEU A 113 -6.71 -19.45 4.15
C LEU A 113 -7.83 -18.59 3.56
N LEU A 114 -9.05 -19.12 3.48
CA LEU A 114 -10.17 -18.41 2.84
C LEU A 114 -10.66 -17.20 3.66
N PRO A 115 -10.89 -17.26 4.97
CA PRO A 115 -11.25 -16.07 5.75
C PRO A 115 -10.21 -14.96 5.68
N GLN A 116 -8.91 -15.30 5.78
CA GLN A 116 -7.83 -14.31 5.64
C GLN A 116 -7.79 -13.68 4.25
N LEU A 117 -7.99 -14.46 3.18
CA LEU A 117 -8.01 -13.94 1.82
C LEU A 117 -9.14 -12.93 1.62
N ILE A 118 -10.34 -13.19 2.18
CA ILE A 118 -11.46 -12.24 2.12
C ILE A 118 -11.07 -10.92 2.80
N VAL A 119 -10.49 -10.99 3.99
CA VAL A 119 -10.04 -9.79 4.73
C VAL A 119 -8.97 -9.03 3.94
N ILE A 120 -7.97 -9.72 3.39
CA ILE A 120 -6.91 -9.14 2.56
C ILE A 120 -7.49 -8.38 1.35
N VAL A 121 -8.47 -8.96 0.66
CA VAL A 121 -9.15 -8.32 -0.48
C VAL A 121 -9.91 -7.08 -0.03
N MET A 122 -10.64 -7.16 1.09
CA MET A 122 -11.39 -6.03 1.63
C MET A 122 -10.45 -4.87 2.03
N ILE A 123 -9.33 -5.16 2.69
CA ILE A 123 -8.31 -4.18 3.03
C ILE A 123 -7.80 -3.47 1.78
N ALA A 124 -7.35 -4.24 0.77
CA ALA A 124 -6.81 -3.67 -0.45
C ALA A 124 -7.83 -2.77 -1.19
N ILE A 125 -9.10 -3.18 -1.29
CA ILE A 125 -10.17 -2.37 -1.88
C ILE A 125 -10.44 -1.12 -1.03
N GLY A 126 -10.49 -1.28 0.29
CA GLY A 126 -10.76 -0.18 1.22
C GLY A 126 -9.71 0.93 1.18
N GLU A 127 -8.48 0.61 0.80
CA GLU A 127 -7.37 1.53 0.83
C GLU A 127 -6.98 2.10 -0.54
N GLU A 128 -6.94 1.30 -1.61
CA GLU A 128 -6.29 1.69 -2.86
C GLU A 128 -7.00 2.80 -3.63
N TYR A 129 -8.33 2.92 -3.55
CA TYR A 129 -9.04 4.04 -4.16
C TYR A 129 -8.65 5.39 -3.54
N GLY A 130 -8.37 5.41 -2.24
CA GLY A 130 -7.85 6.58 -1.55
C GLY A 130 -6.40 6.86 -1.92
N TRP A 131 -5.53 5.92 -1.67
CA TRP A 131 -4.09 6.14 -1.80
C TRP A 131 -3.65 6.28 -3.26
N ARG A 132 -3.97 5.31 -4.13
CA ARG A 132 -3.52 5.30 -5.55
C ARG A 132 -4.53 5.93 -6.49
N GLY A 133 -5.81 5.93 -6.12
CA GLY A 133 -6.85 6.56 -6.94
C GLY A 133 -6.96 8.08 -6.72
N TYR A 134 -6.82 8.55 -5.47
CA TYR A 134 -7.05 9.96 -5.13
C TYR A 134 -5.74 10.72 -4.88
N VAL A 135 -4.86 10.26 -3.97
CA VAL A 135 -3.67 11.00 -3.53
C VAL A 135 -2.53 10.92 -4.54
N LEU A 136 -2.11 9.71 -4.95
CA LEU A 136 -0.95 9.52 -5.81
C LEU A 136 -1.01 10.32 -7.13
N PRO A 137 -2.13 10.35 -7.88
CA PRO A 137 -2.22 11.14 -9.11
C PRO A 137 -2.04 12.65 -8.89
N ARG A 138 -2.43 13.15 -7.71
CA ARG A 138 -2.26 14.56 -7.33
C ARG A 138 -0.82 14.88 -7.00
N LEU A 139 -0.14 14.01 -6.27
CA LEU A 139 1.29 14.13 -6.00
C LEU A 139 2.10 14.10 -7.30
N MET A 140 1.81 13.15 -8.22
CA MET A 140 2.50 13.02 -9.50
C MET A 140 2.32 14.19 -10.47
N LYS A 141 1.38 15.10 -10.22
CA LYS A 141 1.30 16.35 -10.98
C LYS A 141 2.36 17.38 -10.54
N LYS A 142 2.96 17.21 -9.38
CA LYS A 142 3.93 18.15 -8.80
C LYS A 142 5.31 17.56 -8.67
N PHE A 143 5.38 16.30 -8.34
CA PHE A 143 6.62 15.59 -8.09
C PHE A 143 6.73 14.43 -9.09
N ASN A 144 7.95 14.00 -9.35
CA ASN A 144 8.16 12.75 -10.07
C ASN A 144 7.59 11.56 -9.26
N VAL A 145 7.56 10.38 -9.90
CA VAL A 145 6.98 9.18 -9.29
C VAL A 145 7.70 8.79 -8.00
N PHE A 146 9.02 8.92 -7.96
CA PHE A 146 9.82 8.58 -6.79
C PHE A 146 9.44 9.41 -5.56
N TYR A 147 9.50 10.74 -5.66
CA TYR A 147 9.14 11.61 -4.53
C TYR A 147 7.65 11.51 -4.18
N SER A 148 6.77 11.34 -5.18
CA SER A 148 5.35 11.09 -4.94
C SER A 148 5.11 9.83 -4.12
N SER A 149 5.90 8.77 -4.39
CA SER A 149 5.81 7.50 -3.66
C SER A 149 6.33 7.61 -2.23
N ILE A 150 7.45 8.31 -2.02
CA ILE A 150 8.00 8.55 -0.67
C ILE A 150 7.00 9.33 0.18
N ILE A 151 6.48 10.46 -0.35
CA ILE A 151 5.51 11.30 0.37
C ILE A 151 4.25 10.47 0.71
N LEU A 152 3.72 9.74 -0.27
CA LEU A 152 2.54 8.89 -0.05
C LEU A 152 2.83 7.78 0.95
N GLY A 153 3.99 7.13 0.87
CA GLY A 153 4.38 6.05 1.78
C GLY A 153 4.51 6.53 3.23
N LEU A 154 5.03 7.74 3.43
CA LEU A 154 5.09 8.35 4.76
C LEU A 154 3.67 8.66 5.29
N ILE A 155 2.80 9.26 4.48
CA ILE A 155 1.42 9.54 4.88
C ILE A 155 0.67 8.24 5.20
N TRP A 156 0.78 7.23 4.34
CA TRP A 156 0.14 5.94 4.51
C TRP A 156 0.68 5.18 5.73
N GLY A 157 1.99 5.18 5.94
CA GLY A 157 2.61 4.58 7.13
C GLY A 157 2.15 5.27 8.41
N LEU A 158 2.17 6.59 8.47
CA LEU A 158 1.70 7.35 9.63
C LEU A 158 0.20 7.16 9.91
N TRP A 159 -0.60 6.88 8.90
CA TRP A 159 -2.01 6.54 9.07
C TRP A 159 -2.23 5.25 9.89
N HIS A 160 -1.27 4.32 9.92
CA HIS A 160 -1.34 3.11 10.76
C HIS A 160 -1.03 3.38 12.24
N TYR A 161 -0.45 4.56 12.57
CA TYR A 161 0.01 4.84 13.92
C TYR A 161 -1.07 4.74 15.01
N PRO A 162 -2.32 5.24 14.82
CA PRO A 162 -3.38 5.06 15.81
C PRO A 162 -3.73 3.59 16.08
N ALA A 163 -3.73 2.74 15.05
CA ALA A 163 -3.96 1.31 15.20
C ALA A 163 -2.78 0.63 15.92
N TYR A 164 -1.54 1.01 15.59
CA TYR A 164 -0.34 0.54 16.30
C TYR A 164 -0.41 0.80 17.81
N LEU A 165 -0.87 1.99 18.23
CA LEU A 165 -0.98 2.36 19.65
C LEU A 165 -1.93 1.45 20.46
N ILE A 166 -2.89 0.83 19.79
CA ILE A 166 -3.84 -0.13 20.40
C ILE A 166 -3.48 -1.59 20.10
N GLY A 167 -2.26 -1.85 19.59
CA GLY A 167 -1.75 -3.19 19.32
C GLY A 167 -2.29 -3.86 18.06
N THR A 168 -2.81 -3.07 17.08
CA THR A 168 -3.35 -3.59 15.81
C THR A 168 -2.74 -2.87 14.60
N GLY A 169 -3.16 -3.24 13.39
CA GLY A 169 -2.85 -2.51 12.14
C GLY A 169 -1.45 -2.71 11.58
N ILE A 170 -0.54 -3.31 12.34
CA ILE A 170 0.79 -3.71 11.89
C ILE A 170 1.12 -5.12 12.38
N PRO A 171 2.12 -5.82 11.78
CA PRO A 171 2.53 -7.13 12.27
C PRO A 171 2.95 -7.11 13.74
N LEU A 172 2.57 -8.16 14.48
CA LEU A 172 2.95 -8.30 15.88
C LEU A 172 4.48 -8.38 16.02
N GLN A 173 5.00 -7.85 17.14
CA GLN A 173 6.44 -7.82 17.44
C GLN A 173 7.28 -7.00 16.43
N MET A 174 6.65 -6.18 15.60
CA MET A 174 7.34 -5.26 14.69
C MET A 174 7.35 -3.85 15.25
N ASP A 175 8.53 -3.22 15.27
CA ASP A 175 8.66 -1.80 15.59
C ASP A 175 8.01 -0.94 14.51
N PHE A 176 7.37 0.17 14.92
CA PHE A 176 6.67 1.05 13.99
C PHE A 176 7.58 1.65 12.91
N MET A 177 8.84 1.98 13.24
CA MET A 177 9.78 2.55 12.26
C MET A 177 10.20 1.51 11.23
N VAL A 178 10.35 0.25 11.65
CA VAL A 178 10.61 -0.87 10.73
C VAL A 178 9.41 -1.10 9.79
N PHE A 179 8.20 -1.06 10.34
CA PHE A 179 6.98 -1.10 9.53
C PHE A 179 6.90 0.08 8.54
N LEU A 180 7.25 1.30 8.97
CA LEU A 180 7.26 2.49 8.11
C LEU A 180 8.23 2.33 6.92
N ILE A 181 9.42 1.76 7.14
CA ILE A 181 10.37 1.44 6.06
C ILE A 181 9.72 0.49 5.03
N TRP A 182 9.07 -0.57 5.51
CA TRP A 182 8.33 -1.49 4.65
C TRP A 182 7.25 -0.78 3.83
N VAL A 183 6.40 0.03 4.48
CA VAL A 183 5.30 0.73 3.80
C VAL A 183 5.81 1.68 2.73
N VAL A 184 6.91 2.39 2.98
CA VAL A 184 7.54 3.27 1.98
C VAL A 184 8.06 2.47 0.79
N LEU A 185 8.78 1.36 1.01
CA LEU A 185 9.28 0.50 -0.06
C LEU A 185 8.14 -0.17 -0.84
N GLY A 186 7.11 -0.66 -0.14
CA GLY A 186 5.89 -1.20 -0.75
C GLY A 186 5.15 -0.14 -1.59
N THR A 187 5.14 1.11 -1.11
CA THR A 187 4.56 2.23 -1.88
C THR A 187 5.34 2.50 -3.16
N LEU A 188 6.67 2.46 -3.13
CA LEU A 188 7.50 2.58 -4.34
C LEU A 188 7.13 1.50 -5.37
N PHE A 189 6.97 0.25 -4.92
CA PHE A 189 6.59 -0.87 -5.78
C PHE A 189 5.19 -0.69 -6.40
N ILE A 190 4.18 -0.41 -5.58
CA ILE A 190 2.80 -0.22 -6.07
C ILE A 190 2.70 1.01 -6.98
N SER A 191 3.37 2.11 -6.63
CA SER A 191 3.34 3.35 -7.42
C SER A 191 4.04 3.20 -8.76
N TRP A 192 5.14 2.42 -8.83
CA TRP A 192 5.79 2.05 -10.08
C TRP A 192 4.80 1.33 -11.01
N ILE A 193 4.10 0.30 -10.53
CA ILE A 193 3.11 -0.44 -11.31
C ILE A 193 1.97 0.50 -11.75
N TYR A 194 1.44 1.30 -10.82
CA TYR A 194 0.38 2.25 -11.11
C TYR A 194 0.80 3.29 -12.16
N TYR A 195 2.03 3.76 -12.13
CA TYR A 195 2.54 4.74 -13.10
C TYR A 195 2.41 4.23 -14.54
N TYR A 196 2.78 2.98 -14.80
CA TYR A 196 2.70 2.39 -16.15
C TYR A 196 1.30 1.92 -16.54
N THR A 197 0.51 1.47 -15.59
CA THR A 197 -0.82 0.91 -15.88
C THR A 197 -1.95 1.93 -15.79
N ARG A 198 -1.80 2.90 -14.90
CA ARG A 198 -2.88 3.83 -14.51
C ARG A 198 -4.16 3.08 -14.13
N SER A 199 -4.05 1.88 -13.59
CA SER A 199 -5.13 1.00 -13.19
C SER A 199 -5.13 0.80 -11.68
N ILE A 200 -6.25 1.07 -11.03
CA ILE A 200 -6.41 0.79 -9.60
C ILE A 200 -6.45 -0.71 -9.35
N LEU A 201 -6.96 -1.51 -10.29
CA LEU A 201 -6.94 -2.97 -10.16
C LEU A 201 -5.52 -3.52 -9.96
N THR A 202 -4.52 -3.01 -10.67
CA THR A 202 -3.13 -3.45 -10.45
C THR A 202 -2.58 -3.05 -9.10
N SER A 203 -3.00 -1.90 -8.55
CA SER A 203 -2.64 -1.50 -7.19
C SER A 203 -3.30 -2.41 -6.14
N ILE A 204 -4.58 -2.72 -6.33
CA ILE A 204 -5.31 -3.68 -5.48
C ILE A 204 -4.64 -5.04 -5.51
N LEU A 205 -4.29 -5.56 -6.70
CA LEU A 205 -3.60 -6.85 -6.83
C LEU A 205 -2.21 -6.84 -6.16
N ALA A 206 -1.45 -5.77 -6.30
CA ALA A 206 -0.14 -5.64 -5.66
C ALA A 206 -0.26 -5.59 -4.13
N HIS A 207 -1.28 -4.92 -3.61
CA HIS A 207 -1.59 -4.88 -2.18
C HIS A 207 -2.06 -6.25 -1.67
N ILE A 208 -2.94 -6.94 -2.40
CA ILE A 208 -3.35 -8.32 -2.10
C ILE A 208 -2.14 -9.24 -2.05
N GLY A 209 -1.25 -9.17 -3.06
CA GLY A 209 -0.02 -9.96 -3.10
C GLY A 209 0.87 -9.72 -1.89
N ALA A 210 1.06 -8.46 -1.49
CA ALA A 210 1.85 -8.08 -0.32
C ALA A 210 1.27 -8.65 0.98
N ASN A 211 -0.01 -8.45 1.21
CA ASN A 211 -0.69 -8.97 2.40
C ASN A 211 -0.75 -10.51 2.40
N ALA A 212 -0.94 -11.14 1.23
CA ALA A 212 -0.89 -12.60 1.11
C ALA A 212 0.51 -13.14 1.46
N ALA A 213 1.58 -12.49 0.99
CA ALA A 213 2.94 -12.88 1.36
C ALA A 213 3.15 -12.83 2.88
N PHE A 214 2.68 -11.78 3.54
CA PHE A 214 2.82 -11.61 4.99
C PHE A 214 1.96 -12.59 5.79
N ASN A 215 0.79 -12.94 5.29
CA ASN A 215 -0.09 -13.87 5.99
C ASN A 215 0.25 -15.35 5.77
N TYR A 216 0.82 -15.71 4.60
CA TYR A 216 1.00 -17.11 4.22
C TYR A 216 2.45 -17.58 4.18
N LEU A 217 3.45 -16.67 4.22
CA LEU A 217 4.86 -17.03 4.26
C LEU A 217 5.48 -16.74 5.63
N PHE A 218 6.53 -17.47 5.98
CA PHE A 218 7.29 -17.30 7.22
C PHE A 218 8.30 -16.15 7.09
N ILE A 219 7.80 -14.91 6.96
CA ILE A 219 8.62 -13.70 6.84
C ILE A 219 8.62 -12.90 8.14
N LEU A 220 7.46 -12.83 8.81
CA LEU A 220 7.24 -11.94 9.94
C LEU A 220 7.82 -12.51 11.24
N PRO A 221 8.28 -11.65 12.18
CA PRO A 221 8.87 -12.07 13.44
C PRO A 221 7.92 -12.87 14.31
N GLU A 222 6.62 -12.60 14.26
CA GLU A 222 5.58 -13.35 14.97
C GLU A 222 5.51 -14.84 14.58
N PHE A 223 6.03 -15.21 13.38
CA PHE A 223 6.05 -16.59 12.87
C PHE A 223 7.44 -17.22 12.90
N THR A 224 8.49 -16.42 12.84
CA THR A 224 9.89 -16.87 12.75
C THR A 224 10.64 -16.72 14.07
N GLY A 225 10.09 -15.96 15.02
CA GLY A 225 10.72 -15.63 16.28
C GLY A 225 11.86 -14.60 16.18
N ASN A 226 12.16 -14.10 14.97
CA ASN A 226 13.20 -13.08 14.75
C ASN A 226 12.95 -12.30 13.47
N MET A 227 13.75 -11.23 13.25
CA MET A 227 13.61 -10.33 12.11
C MET A 227 14.48 -10.71 10.89
N ASN A 228 15.21 -11.81 10.91
CA ASN A 228 16.21 -12.11 9.88
C ASN A 228 15.59 -12.26 8.49
N THR A 229 14.57 -13.10 8.35
CA THR A 229 13.88 -13.32 7.06
C THR A 229 13.24 -12.04 6.55
N PHE A 230 12.66 -11.22 7.43
CA PHE A 230 12.10 -9.93 7.08
C PHE A 230 13.17 -8.97 6.54
N TRP A 231 14.35 -8.88 7.17
CA TRP A 231 15.43 -8.02 6.69
C TRP A 231 16.01 -8.50 5.35
N ILE A 232 16.09 -9.80 5.11
CA ILE A 232 16.45 -10.35 3.79
C ILE A 232 15.43 -9.89 2.73
N PHE A 233 14.13 -10.02 3.05
CA PHE A 233 13.05 -9.56 2.16
C PHE A 233 13.14 -8.04 1.88
N ILE A 234 13.32 -7.21 2.91
CA ILE A 234 13.47 -5.75 2.75
C ILE A 234 14.68 -5.42 1.90
N THR A 235 15.80 -6.12 2.08
CA THR A 235 17.00 -5.93 1.26
C THR A 235 16.73 -6.25 -0.21
N TYR A 236 16.07 -7.36 -0.51
CA TYR A 236 15.72 -7.73 -1.88
C TYR A 236 14.77 -6.73 -2.52
N LEU A 237 13.77 -6.26 -1.78
CA LEU A 237 12.85 -5.25 -2.27
C LEU A 237 13.56 -3.91 -2.52
N LEU A 238 14.44 -3.49 -1.61
CA LEU A 238 15.24 -2.27 -1.78
C LEU A 238 16.11 -2.36 -3.04
N VAL A 239 16.85 -3.46 -3.23
CA VAL A 239 17.69 -3.68 -4.40
C VAL A 239 16.85 -3.67 -5.68
N LEU A 240 15.68 -4.36 -5.68
CA LEU A 240 14.77 -4.33 -6.82
C LEU A 240 14.30 -2.91 -7.13
N MET A 241 13.87 -2.15 -6.12
CA MET A 241 13.41 -0.78 -6.33
C MET A 241 14.55 0.12 -6.82
N MET A 242 15.74 0.03 -6.25
CA MET A 242 16.91 0.76 -6.75
C MET A 242 17.18 0.45 -8.23
N LEU A 243 17.17 -0.83 -8.61
CA LEU A 243 17.37 -1.25 -10.00
C LEU A 243 16.27 -0.72 -10.93
N VAL A 244 14.99 -0.87 -10.55
CA VAL A 244 13.85 -0.39 -11.35
C VAL A 244 13.92 1.12 -11.56
N TYR A 245 14.13 1.90 -10.49
CA TYR A 245 14.20 3.35 -10.59
C TYR A 245 15.44 3.84 -11.31
N TYR A 246 16.56 3.14 -11.21
CA TYR A 246 17.77 3.42 -11.99
C TYR A 246 17.56 3.14 -13.49
N LEU A 247 17.05 1.96 -13.85
CA LEU A 247 16.82 1.57 -15.26
C LEU A 247 15.74 2.43 -15.92
N ARG A 248 14.75 2.88 -15.15
CA ARG A 248 13.64 3.72 -15.62
C ARG A 248 13.73 5.17 -15.16
N ARG A 249 14.94 5.66 -14.87
CA ARG A 249 15.15 6.99 -14.29
C ARG A 249 14.55 8.12 -15.12
N LYS A 250 14.58 8.02 -16.45
CA LYS A 250 13.97 9.02 -17.33
C LYS A 250 12.46 9.16 -17.11
N ASP A 251 11.77 8.03 -16.93
CA ASP A 251 10.32 8.04 -16.73
C ASP A 251 9.92 8.36 -15.29
N LEU A 252 10.69 7.85 -14.31
CA LEU A 252 10.28 7.82 -12.91
C LEU A 252 10.92 8.93 -12.05
N LEU A 253 12.08 9.47 -12.46
CA LEU A 253 12.82 10.49 -11.71
C LEU A 253 12.77 11.87 -12.35
N GLU A 254 12.37 11.99 -13.61
CA GLU A 254 12.19 13.30 -14.24
C GLU A 254 10.89 13.97 -13.74
N SER A 255 10.98 15.27 -13.50
CA SER A 255 9.81 16.05 -13.06
C SER A 255 8.81 16.21 -14.21
N PRO A 256 7.48 16.09 -13.94
CA PRO A 256 6.47 16.30 -14.97
C PRO A 256 6.47 17.71 -15.58
N ASN A 257 7.22 18.65 -14.99
CA ASN A 257 7.34 20.05 -15.44
C ASN A 257 8.67 20.36 -16.13
N ASN A 258 9.52 19.36 -16.41
CA ASN A 258 10.71 19.56 -17.22
C ASN A 258 10.39 19.14 -18.66
N PRO A 259 10.38 20.09 -19.64
CA PRO A 259 10.12 19.80 -21.03
C PRO A 259 11.24 18.94 -21.65
#